data_133556858e7670a50a1859ef742404ea
#
_entry.id   133556858e7670a50a1859ef742404ea
#
_cell.length_a   1.000
_cell.length_b   1.000
_cell.length_c   1.000
_cell.angle_alpha   90.00
_cell.angle_beta   90.00
_cell.angle_gamma   90.00
#
_symmetry.space_group_name_H-M   'P 1'
#
loop_
_entity.id
_entity.type
_entity.pdbx_description
1 polymer ?
#
loop_
_entity_poly.entity_id
_entity_poly.type
_entity_poly.pdbx_seq_one_letter_code
_entity_poly.pdbx_strand_id
1 'polypeptide(L)'
;MAASSGTALKSFSLANDILEISPQDEIYRYDPVANNKINAAAPWSKDPHYFKTCKISAVALIKMVIHARSGVPHEIMGLMQGKVVGNSLVIVDSFALPVQGTETRVNAAEAANEYMVQYIEGSSRVSRLENAVGWYHSHPGYGCWLSGIDVNTQLSNQKYQDPFVAVVIDPNRTISAGKVDIGAFRTYPESYTPPDAVTSEYQSIPLNKIEDFGVHANQYYPLEVQIFKSSLDSELLGLLWNKYWVNTLSQSPLISNRAYAVSQLADMHQKLSKAQQTVPNTRAPAPVAKDDKQSSLAKKEEKKKEDANQLAKTVKDSTKIAIEAQHGLIAQVLKDVIFSIRPGTATETAPTQAGEVIDSAMSIG
;
A
#
# COMPACT_ATOMS: atom_id res chain seq x y z
N MET A 1 -26.59 -35.31 12.60
CA MET A 1 -27.40 -35.45 11.37
C MET A 1 -27.30 -34.23 10.43
N ALA A 2 -26.98 -33.04 10.87
CA ALA A 2 -26.87 -31.84 10.02
C ALA A 2 -25.67 -31.88 9.04
N ALA A 3 -24.55 -32.50 9.44
CA ALA A 3 -23.35 -32.58 8.58
C ALA A 3 -23.54 -33.45 7.31
N SER A 4 -24.42 -34.47 7.37
CA SER A 4 -24.70 -35.37 6.23
C SER A 4 -25.56 -34.70 5.16
N SER A 5 -26.43 -33.76 5.54
CA SER A 5 -27.29 -33.02 4.61
C SER A 5 -26.52 -32.03 3.74
N GLY A 6 -25.53 -31.32 4.31
CA GLY A 6 -24.68 -30.39 3.57
C GLY A 6 -23.78 -31.10 2.54
N THR A 7 -23.25 -32.27 2.89
CA THR A 7 -22.44 -33.09 1.96
C THR A 7 -23.29 -33.64 0.81
N ALA A 8 -24.51 -34.09 1.10
CA ALA A 8 -25.46 -34.60 0.10
C ALA A 8 -25.87 -33.48 -0.89
N LEU A 9 -26.13 -32.26 -0.40
CA LEU A 9 -26.45 -31.11 -1.22
C LEU A 9 -25.28 -30.73 -2.14
N LYS A 10 -24.05 -30.64 -1.61
CA LYS A 10 -22.84 -30.36 -2.40
C LYS A 10 -22.61 -31.43 -3.47
N SER A 11 -22.78 -32.72 -3.13
CA SER A 11 -22.65 -33.81 -4.06
C SER A 11 -23.72 -33.76 -5.16
N PHE A 12 -24.96 -33.42 -4.81
CA PHE A 12 -26.04 -33.24 -5.78
C PHE A 12 -25.77 -32.04 -6.70
N SER A 13 -25.38 -30.92 -6.18
CA SER A 13 -25.03 -29.73 -6.97
C SER A 13 -23.88 -30.02 -7.96
N LEU A 14 -22.86 -30.73 -7.49
CA LEU A 14 -21.72 -31.11 -8.33
C LEU A 14 -22.13 -32.09 -9.45
N ALA A 15 -22.98 -33.08 -9.13
CA ALA A 15 -23.44 -34.09 -10.10
C ALA A 15 -24.39 -33.53 -11.15
N ASN A 16 -25.01 -32.39 -10.88
CA ASN A 16 -26.00 -31.77 -11.80
C ASN A 16 -25.51 -30.44 -12.36
N ASP A 17 -24.20 -30.12 -12.24
CA ASP A 17 -23.58 -28.87 -12.71
C ASP A 17 -24.30 -27.61 -12.21
N ILE A 18 -24.87 -27.68 -11.01
CA ILE A 18 -25.50 -26.52 -10.34
C ILE A 18 -24.42 -25.62 -9.79
N LEU A 19 -24.12 -24.55 -10.49
CA LEU A 19 -23.18 -23.50 -10.07
C LEU A 19 -23.94 -22.46 -9.23
N GLU A 20 -23.96 -22.64 -7.94
CA GLU A 20 -24.32 -21.56 -7.01
C GLU A 20 -23.10 -20.68 -6.74
N ILE A 21 -23.02 -19.56 -7.41
CA ILE A 21 -21.98 -18.54 -7.14
C ILE A 21 -22.43 -17.74 -5.93
N SER A 22 -21.63 -17.75 -4.89
CA SER A 22 -21.91 -16.90 -3.72
C SER A 22 -21.79 -15.42 -4.11
N PRO A 23 -22.57 -14.51 -3.51
CA PRO A 23 -22.43 -13.07 -3.76
C PRO A 23 -21.01 -12.56 -3.52
N GLN A 24 -20.26 -13.20 -2.63
CA GLN A 24 -18.86 -12.90 -2.34
C GLN A 24 -17.93 -13.24 -3.51
N ASP A 25 -18.27 -14.27 -4.28
CA ASP A 25 -17.44 -14.78 -5.38
C ASP A 25 -17.80 -14.14 -6.73
N GLU A 26 -18.94 -13.43 -6.84
CA GLU A 26 -19.37 -12.76 -8.06
C GLU A 26 -18.33 -11.76 -8.58
N ILE A 27 -17.56 -11.16 -7.70
CA ILE A 27 -16.48 -10.23 -8.06
C ILE A 27 -15.39 -10.91 -8.91
N TYR A 28 -15.22 -12.24 -8.82
CA TYR A 28 -14.24 -13.00 -9.60
C TYR A 28 -14.78 -13.44 -10.97
N ARG A 29 -16.09 -13.34 -11.20
CA ARG A 29 -16.68 -13.70 -12.49
C ARG A 29 -16.20 -12.76 -13.58
N TYR A 30 -15.57 -13.30 -14.62
CA TYR A 30 -15.14 -12.55 -15.79
C TYR A 30 -16.15 -12.69 -16.92
N ASP A 31 -16.67 -11.57 -17.41
CA ASP A 31 -17.52 -11.48 -18.58
C ASP A 31 -16.76 -10.74 -19.70
N PRO A 32 -16.26 -11.44 -20.72
CA PRO A 32 -15.51 -10.81 -21.80
C PRO A 32 -16.34 -9.77 -22.58
N VAL A 33 -17.64 -10.02 -22.76
CA VAL A 33 -18.50 -9.11 -23.52
C VAL A 33 -18.71 -7.80 -22.77
N ALA A 34 -19.03 -7.88 -21.48
CA ALA A 34 -19.20 -6.71 -20.63
C ALA A 34 -17.89 -5.94 -20.49
N ASN A 35 -16.76 -6.65 -20.32
CA ASN A 35 -15.44 -6.02 -20.20
C ASN A 35 -15.02 -5.33 -21.50
N ASN A 36 -15.22 -5.94 -22.66
CA ASN A 36 -14.94 -5.32 -23.95
C ASN A 36 -15.82 -4.09 -24.21
N LYS A 37 -17.09 -4.13 -23.81
CA LYS A 37 -18.01 -3.00 -23.93
C LYS A 37 -17.57 -1.79 -23.10
N ILE A 38 -17.15 -2.00 -21.86
CA ILE A 38 -16.69 -0.89 -21.00
C ILE A 38 -15.33 -0.36 -21.48
N ASN A 39 -14.43 -1.20 -21.94
CA ASN A 39 -13.16 -0.81 -22.51
C ASN A 39 -13.32 0.00 -23.80
N ALA A 40 -14.26 -0.40 -24.66
CA ALA A 40 -14.57 0.35 -25.88
C ALA A 40 -15.23 1.72 -25.58
N ALA A 41 -16.05 1.81 -24.53
CA ALA A 41 -16.66 3.06 -24.11
C ALA A 41 -15.65 4.02 -23.42
N ALA A 42 -14.61 3.47 -22.81
CA ALA A 42 -13.53 4.14 -22.10
C ALA A 42 -13.99 5.39 -21.31
N PRO A 43 -14.93 5.27 -20.35
CA PRO A 43 -15.50 6.42 -19.63
C PRO A 43 -14.46 7.24 -18.88
N TRP A 44 -13.38 6.63 -18.46
CA TRP A 44 -12.25 7.28 -17.77
C TRP A 44 -11.46 8.27 -18.65
N SER A 45 -11.60 8.18 -19.97
CA SER A 45 -10.97 9.15 -20.88
C SER A 45 -11.62 10.55 -20.83
N LYS A 46 -12.87 10.61 -20.34
CA LYS A 46 -13.65 11.84 -20.24
C LYS A 46 -13.60 12.47 -18.86
N ASP A 47 -13.35 11.67 -17.82
CA ASP A 47 -13.28 12.13 -16.43
C ASP A 47 -11.97 11.65 -15.80
N PRO A 48 -10.99 12.56 -15.52
CA PRO A 48 -9.74 12.21 -14.86
C PRO A 48 -9.92 11.52 -13.49
N HIS A 49 -11.06 11.78 -12.82
CA HIS A 49 -11.40 11.19 -11.54
C HIS A 49 -12.44 10.06 -11.61
N TYR A 50 -12.62 9.45 -12.78
CA TYR A 50 -13.59 8.38 -12.97
C TYR A 50 -13.38 7.23 -11.98
N PHE A 51 -12.15 6.76 -11.83
CA PHE A 51 -11.84 5.72 -10.85
C PHE A 51 -11.74 6.31 -9.45
N LYS A 52 -12.45 5.69 -8.50
CA LYS A 52 -12.45 6.08 -7.08
C LYS A 52 -11.77 5.04 -6.21
N THR A 53 -11.92 3.76 -6.58
CA THR A 53 -11.53 2.62 -5.74
C THR A 53 -10.65 1.65 -6.52
N CYS A 54 -9.63 1.14 -5.86
CA CYS A 54 -8.84 0.00 -6.29
C CYS A 54 -9.14 -1.18 -5.35
N LYS A 55 -9.87 -2.17 -5.85
CA LYS A 55 -10.19 -3.39 -5.09
C LYS A 55 -9.14 -4.45 -5.38
N ILE A 56 -8.49 -4.96 -4.36
CA ILE A 56 -7.37 -5.91 -4.48
C ILE A 56 -7.75 -7.22 -3.80
N SER A 57 -7.61 -8.35 -4.48
CA SER A 57 -7.84 -9.65 -3.86
C SER A 57 -6.78 -9.94 -2.78
N ALA A 58 -7.19 -10.65 -1.72
CA ALA A 58 -6.28 -11.00 -0.64
C ALA A 58 -5.08 -11.83 -1.15
N VAL A 59 -5.28 -12.69 -2.14
CA VAL A 59 -4.20 -13.49 -2.74
C VAL A 59 -3.22 -12.59 -3.51
N ALA A 60 -3.72 -11.65 -4.33
CA ALA A 60 -2.86 -10.70 -5.03
C ALA A 60 -2.05 -9.86 -4.04
N LEU A 61 -2.69 -9.36 -2.98
CA LEU A 61 -2.02 -8.59 -1.92
C LEU A 61 -0.89 -9.38 -1.28
N ILE A 62 -1.14 -10.62 -0.91
CA ILE A 62 -0.13 -11.48 -0.26
C ILE A 62 1.05 -11.74 -1.20
N LYS A 63 0.78 -12.04 -2.48
CA LYS A 63 1.83 -12.25 -3.49
C LYS A 63 2.70 -11.00 -3.62
N MET A 64 2.10 -9.81 -3.71
CA MET A 64 2.81 -8.55 -3.80
C MET A 64 3.64 -8.26 -2.54
N VAL A 65 3.08 -8.46 -1.35
CA VAL A 65 3.79 -8.22 -0.07
C VAL A 65 4.97 -9.18 0.12
N ILE A 66 4.80 -10.47 -0.20
CA ILE A 66 5.89 -11.45 -0.12
C ILE A 66 7.00 -11.07 -1.09
N HIS A 67 6.66 -10.69 -2.32
CA HIS A 67 7.62 -10.25 -3.32
C HIS A 67 8.34 -8.98 -2.89
N ALA A 68 7.61 -7.96 -2.42
CA ALA A 68 8.19 -6.72 -1.91
C ALA A 68 9.18 -6.97 -0.76
N ARG A 69 8.82 -7.86 0.17
CA ARG A 69 9.70 -8.24 1.29
C ARG A 69 10.96 -8.98 0.84
N SER A 70 10.84 -9.85 -0.16
CA SER A 70 11.99 -10.62 -0.67
C SER A 70 13.02 -9.74 -1.39
N GLY A 71 12.60 -8.58 -1.90
CA GLY A 71 13.48 -7.65 -2.61
C GLY A 71 14.26 -6.69 -1.72
N VAL A 72 13.90 -6.52 -0.45
CA VAL A 72 14.56 -5.56 0.46
C VAL A 72 16.08 -5.81 0.50
N PRO A 73 16.93 -4.79 0.36
CA PRO A 73 16.62 -3.35 0.38
C PRO A 73 16.28 -2.72 -0.99
N HIS A 74 16.23 -3.50 -2.06
CA HIS A 74 15.99 -3.03 -3.42
C HIS A 74 14.49 -2.89 -3.70
N GLU A 75 14.16 -2.01 -4.64
CA GLU A 75 12.82 -1.94 -5.19
C GLU A 75 12.57 -3.16 -6.08
N ILE A 76 11.37 -3.69 -6.03
CA ILE A 76 10.89 -4.74 -6.92
C ILE A 76 9.70 -4.23 -7.72
N MET A 77 9.41 -4.88 -8.84
CA MET A 77 8.21 -4.59 -9.62
C MET A 77 7.55 -5.85 -10.15
N GLY A 78 6.26 -5.73 -10.43
CA GLY A 78 5.45 -6.76 -11.05
C GLY A 78 4.19 -6.19 -11.67
N LEU A 79 3.36 -7.06 -12.22
CA LEU A 79 2.12 -6.69 -12.88
C LEU A 79 0.91 -7.25 -12.14
N MET A 80 -0.23 -6.62 -12.37
CA MET A 80 -1.51 -6.99 -11.77
C MET A 80 -2.53 -7.27 -12.84
N GLN A 81 -3.24 -8.41 -12.70
CA GLN A 81 -4.33 -8.82 -13.59
C GLN A 81 -5.68 -8.46 -12.97
N GLY A 82 -6.59 -7.99 -13.80
CA GLY A 82 -7.90 -7.58 -13.29
C GLY A 82 -8.86 -7.10 -14.37
N LYS A 83 -9.86 -6.35 -13.91
CA LYS A 83 -10.95 -5.83 -14.74
C LYS A 83 -11.51 -4.54 -14.16
N VAL A 84 -12.35 -3.88 -14.95
CA VAL A 84 -13.11 -2.71 -14.50
C VAL A 84 -14.52 -3.14 -14.09
N VAL A 85 -14.96 -2.69 -12.92
CA VAL A 85 -16.33 -2.87 -12.45
C VAL A 85 -16.87 -1.52 -11.96
N GLY A 86 -17.79 -0.92 -12.73
CA GLY A 86 -18.24 0.44 -12.44
C GLY A 86 -17.08 1.43 -12.45
N ASN A 87 -16.93 2.18 -11.37
CA ASN A 87 -15.83 3.14 -11.17
C ASN A 87 -14.65 2.55 -10.36
N SER A 88 -14.56 1.23 -10.29
CA SER A 88 -13.52 0.54 -9.53
C SER A 88 -12.61 -0.28 -10.46
N LEU A 89 -11.31 -0.26 -10.18
CA LEU A 89 -10.35 -1.19 -10.72
C LEU A 89 -10.28 -2.40 -9.78
N VAL A 90 -10.56 -3.59 -10.30
CA VAL A 90 -10.60 -4.83 -9.52
C VAL A 90 -9.40 -5.69 -9.90
N ILE A 91 -8.47 -5.83 -8.98
CA ILE A 91 -7.26 -6.63 -9.11
C ILE A 91 -7.53 -8.02 -8.53
N VAL A 92 -7.51 -9.04 -9.37
CA VAL A 92 -7.80 -10.43 -8.95
C VAL A 92 -6.53 -11.23 -8.70
N ASP A 93 -5.45 -10.92 -9.41
CA ASP A 93 -4.15 -11.58 -9.23
C ASP A 93 -2.98 -10.64 -9.52
N SER A 94 -1.78 -11.05 -9.13
CA SER A 94 -0.53 -10.35 -9.40
C SER A 94 0.60 -11.33 -9.65
N PHE A 95 1.61 -10.91 -10.39
CA PHE A 95 2.80 -11.69 -10.63
C PHE A 95 4.07 -10.83 -10.67
N ALA A 96 5.16 -11.38 -10.16
CA ALA A 96 6.45 -10.74 -10.14
C ALA A 96 7.07 -10.71 -11.53
N LEU A 97 7.78 -9.62 -11.87
CA LEU A 97 8.64 -9.58 -13.05
C LEU A 97 10.06 -9.97 -12.66
N PRO A 98 10.79 -10.69 -13.54
CA PRO A 98 12.17 -11.11 -13.29
C PRO A 98 13.16 -9.96 -13.50
N VAL A 99 12.91 -8.82 -12.81
CA VAL A 99 13.74 -7.62 -12.87
C VAL A 99 14.11 -7.19 -11.47
N GLN A 100 15.37 -6.84 -11.26
CA GLN A 100 15.83 -6.14 -10.07
C GLN A 100 15.88 -4.64 -10.38
N GLY A 101 15.40 -3.81 -9.46
CA GLY A 101 15.32 -2.36 -9.62
C GLY A 101 16.67 -1.67 -9.59
N THR A 102 17.58 -1.95 -10.55
CA THR A 102 18.84 -1.25 -10.74
C THR A 102 19.25 -1.19 -12.20
N GLU A 103 19.90 -0.11 -12.56
CA GLU A 103 20.66 0.37 -13.73
C GLU A 103 20.78 -0.47 -15.03
N THR A 104 20.43 -1.73 -15.08
CA THR A 104 20.54 -2.60 -16.26
C THR A 104 19.20 -2.70 -17.04
N ARG A 105 18.52 -1.59 -17.23
CA ARG A 105 17.14 -1.53 -17.74
C ARG A 105 16.93 -2.10 -19.15
N VAL A 106 17.92 -2.16 -20.02
CA VAL A 106 17.69 -2.52 -21.43
C VAL A 106 17.51 -4.03 -21.62
N ASN A 107 18.39 -4.85 -21.07
CA ASN A 107 18.31 -6.30 -21.23
C ASN A 107 17.24 -6.94 -20.31
N ALA A 108 17.01 -6.34 -19.15
CA ALA A 108 15.97 -6.80 -18.23
C ALA A 108 14.55 -6.52 -18.75
N ALA A 109 14.34 -5.46 -19.55
CA ALA A 109 13.04 -5.13 -20.12
C ALA A 109 12.57 -6.17 -21.14
N GLU A 110 13.45 -6.70 -21.98
CA GLU A 110 13.08 -7.73 -22.98
C GLU A 110 12.67 -9.05 -22.31
N ALA A 111 13.47 -9.54 -21.37
CA ALA A 111 13.15 -10.74 -20.62
C ALA A 111 11.86 -10.59 -19.79
N ALA A 112 11.60 -9.39 -19.23
CA ALA A 112 10.38 -9.10 -18.51
C ALA A 112 9.16 -9.10 -19.43
N ASN A 113 9.27 -8.54 -20.63
CA ASN A 113 8.18 -8.53 -21.62
C ASN A 113 7.87 -9.93 -22.11
N GLU A 114 8.87 -10.75 -22.40
CA GLU A 114 8.69 -12.14 -22.79
C GLU A 114 8.01 -12.94 -21.67
N TYR A 115 8.47 -12.80 -20.43
CA TYR A 115 7.87 -13.44 -19.27
C TYR A 115 6.40 -13.01 -19.07
N MET A 116 6.11 -11.72 -19.22
CA MET A 116 4.75 -11.19 -19.12
C MET A 116 3.80 -11.86 -20.14
N VAL A 117 4.21 -11.95 -21.39
CA VAL A 117 3.41 -12.58 -22.45
C VAL A 117 3.16 -14.06 -22.13
N GLN A 118 4.22 -14.78 -21.76
CA GLN A 118 4.14 -16.19 -21.38
C GLN A 118 3.22 -16.42 -20.17
N TYR A 119 3.27 -15.53 -19.17
CA TYR A 119 2.44 -15.63 -17.98
C TYR A 119 0.95 -15.40 -18.30
N ILE A 120 0.64 -14.37 -19.10
CA ILE A 120 -0.75 -14.04 -19.48
C ILE A 120 -1.33 -15.15 -20.38
N GLU A 121 -0.56 -15.67 -21.33
CA GLU A 121 -0.98 -16.82 -22.16
C GLU A 121 -1.20 -18.08 -21.29
N GLY A 122 -0.32 -18.35 -20.36
CA GLY A 122 -0.46 -19.45 -19.41
C GLY A 122 -1.74 -19.30 -18.55
N SER A 123 -2.03 -18.11 -18.09
CA SER A 123 -3.25 -17.79 -17.33
C SER A 123 -4.51 -18.02 -18.15
N SER A 124 -4.51 -17.62 -19.42
CA SER A 124 -5.63 -17.84 -20.33
C SER A 124 -5.94 -19.33 -20.54
N ARG A 125 -4.92 -20.21 -20.57
CA ARG A 125 -5.09 -21.67 -20.71
C ARG A 125 -5.80 -22.30 -19.52
N VAL A 126 -5.76 -21.67 -18.35
CA VAL A 126 -6.48 -22.13 -17.14
C VAL A 126 -7.74 -21.27 -16.86
N SER A 127 -8.30 -20.68 -17.92
CA SER A 127 -9.54 -19.88 -17.87
C SER A 127 -9.44 -18.60 -17.02
N ARG A 128 -8.24 -18.08 -16.82
CA ARG A 128 -8.00 -16.74 -16.26
C ARG A 128 -7.83 -15.77 -17.43
N LEU A 129 -8.91 -15.05 -17.75
CA LEU A 129 -9.00 -14.21 -18.95
C LEU A 129 -8.72 -12.73 -18.66
N GLU A 130 -8.41 -12.38 -17.43
CA GLU A 130 -8.13 -11.01 -17.01
C GLU A 130 -6.81 -10.52 -17.62
N ASN A 131 -6.86 -9.32 -18.19
CA ASN A 131 -5.68 -8.64 -18.71
C ASN A 131 -4.86 -7.97 -17.60
N ALA A 132 -3.63 -7.56 -17.93
CA ALA A 132 -2.88 -6.66 -17.09
C ALA A 132 -3.58 -5.29 -17.03
N VAL A 133 -3.91 -4.83 -15.82
CA VAL A 133 -4.60 -3.56 -15.56
C VAL A 133 -3.82 -2.65 -14.63
N GLY A 134 -2.58 -3.00 -14.36
CA GLY A 134 -1.71 -2.21 -13.50
C GLY A 134 -0.38 -2.88 -13.22
N TRP A 135 0.48 -2.12 -12.60
CA TRP A 135 1.78 -2.55 -12.11
C TRP A 135 1.94 -2.21 -10.63
N TYR A 136 2.78 -2.94 -9.96
CA TYR A 136 3.15 -2.65 -8.59
C TYR A 136 4.66 -2.61 -8.43
N HIS A 137 5.13 -1.81 -7.47
CA HIS A 137 6.51 -1.77 -7.06
C HIS A 137 6.61 -1.51 -5.56
N SER A 138 7.81 -1.68 -5.02
CA SER A 138 8.04 -1.49 -3.59
C SER A 138 8.90 -0.27 -3.30
N HIS A 139 8.58 0.40 -2.19
CA HIS A 139 9.33 1.51 -1.60
C HIS A 139 9.85 1.12 -0.21
N PRO A 140 10.99 0.42 -0.06
CA PRO A 140 11.42 -0.11 1.21
C PRO A 140 11.78 0.98 2.24
N GLY A 141 10.81 1.38 3.07
CA GLY A 141 11.01 2.29 4.21
C GLY A 141 10.75 3.77 3.95
N TYR A 142 10.31 4.17 2.74
CA TYR A 142 10.08 5.59 2.43
C TYR A 142 8.65 5.94 2.00
N GLY A 143 7.71 4.99 2.16
CA GLY A 143 6.28 5.22 2.04
C GLY A 143 5.70 5.06 0.64
N CYS A 144 4.36 5.10 0.56
CA CYS A 144 3.61 4.85 -0.65
C CYS A 144 3.27 6.16 -1.37
N TRP A 145 4.05 6.49 -2.40
CA TRP A 145 3.92 7.66 -3.26
C TRP A 145 4.59 7.37 -4.61
N LEU A 146 4.46 8.24 -5.61
CA LEU A 146 5.10 8.06 -6.92
C LEU A 146 6.26 9.05 -7.09
N SER A 147 7.46 8.55 -7.39
CA SER A 147 8.61 9.35 -7.83
C SER A 147 8.39 9.91 -9.23
N GLY A 148 9.25 10.81 -9.69
CA GLY A 148 9.16 11.33 -11.05
C GLY A 148 9.26 10.25 -12.14
N ILE A 149 10.06 9.21 -11.89
CA ILE A 149 10.15 8.05 -12.79
C ILE A 149 8.84 7.25 -12.80
N ASP A 150 8.24 7.04 -11.63
CA ASP A 150 6.99 6.29 -11.49
C ASP A 150 5.82 7.03 -12.15
N VAL A 151 5.76 8.36 -11.98
CA VAL A 151 4.76 9.21 -12.64
C VAL A 151 4.87 9.10 -14.16
N ASN A 152 6.08 9.20 -14.72
CA ASN A 152 6.29 9.08 -16.16
C ASN A 152 5.96 7.67 -16.68
N THR A 153 6.30 6.63 -15.92
CA THR A 153 5.97 5.24 -16.23
C THR A 153 4.46 5.03 -16.23
N GLN A 154 3.77 5.51 -15.19
CA GLN A 154 2.32 5.38 -15.08
C GLN A 154 1.60 6.18 -16.17
N LEU A 155 2.05 7.40 -16.47
CA LEU A 155 1.50 8.22 -17.53
C LEU A 155 1.61 7.54 -18.91
N SER A 156 2.77 6.94 -19.21
CA SER A 156 2.99 6.18 -20.43
C SER A 156 2.08 4.97 -20.50
N ASN A 157 1.94 4.21 -19.41
CA ASN A 157 1.03 3.07 -19.36
C ASN A 157 -0.43 3.49 -19.52
N GLN A 158 -0.87 4.56 -18.88
CA GLN A 158 -2.23 5.09 -19.07
C GLN A 158 -2.47 5.55 -20.51
N LYS A 159 -1.46 6.11 -21.18
CA LYS A 159 -1.59 6.55 -22.57
C LYS A 159 -1.81 5.39 -23.56
N TYR A 160 -1.18 4.24 -23.32
CA TYR A 160 -1.17 3.13 -24.30
C TYR A 160 -1.99 1.91 -23.89
N GLN A 161 -2.27 1.73 -22.61
CA GLN A 161 -2.86 0.51 -22.05
C GLN A 161 -4.00 0.78 -21.06
N ASP A 162 -4.57 2.01 -21.04
CA ASP A 162 -5.64 2.34 -20.10
C ASP A 162 -6.85 1.36 -20.25
N PRO A 163 -7.44 0.89 -19.16
CA PRO A 163 -7.29 1.32 -17.76
C PRO A 163 -6.06 0.72 -17.07
N PHE A 164 -5.25 1.56 -16.44
CA PHE A 164 -4.02 1.15 -15.78
C PHE A 164 -3.83 1.85 -14.43
N VAL A 165 -3.33 1.16 -13.42
CA VAL A 165 -3.10 1.69 -12.07
C VAL A 165 -1.70 1.33 -11.58
N ALA A 166 -1.05 2.25 -10.84
CA ALA A 166 0.17 1.99 -10.11
C ALA A 166 -0.15 1.68 -8.64
N VAL A 167 0.41 0.60 -8.12
CA VAL A 167 0.33 0.24 -6.70
C VAL A 167 1.73 0.29 -6.10
N VAL A 168 1.86 0.97 -4.97
CA VAL A 168 3.11 1.06 -4.21
C VAL A 168 2.94 0.36 -2.87
N ILE A 169 3.93 -0.43 -2.48
CA ILE A 169 3.93 -1.17 -1.21
C ILE A 169 5.21 -0.86 -0.45
N ASP A 170 5.10 -0.48 0.82
CA ASP A 170 6.26 -0.36 1.70
C ASP A 170 6.37 -1.60 2.60
N PRO A 171 7.31 -2.53 2.30
CA PRO A 171 7.47 -3.75 3.08
C PRO A 171 7.98 -3.48 4.51
N ASN A 172 8.80 -2.44 4.70
CA ASN A 172 9.36 -2.13 6.01
C ASN A 172 8.32 -1.50 6.93
N ARG A 173 7.51 -0.57 6.44
CA ARG A 173 6.39 0.01 7.19
C ARG A 173 5.30 -1.02 7.48
N THR A 174 5.04 -1.92 6.54
CA THR A 174 4.13 -3.06 6.74
C THR A 174 4.54 -3.91 7.94
N ILE A 175 5.83 -4.21 8.07
CA ILE A 175 6.34 -5.00 9.21
C ILE A 175 6.24 -4.19 10.51
N SER A 176 6.62 -2.91 10.48
CA SER A 176 6.60 -2.06 11.67
C SER A 176 5.20 -1.82 12.20
N ALA A 177 4.24 -1.52 11.32
CA ALA A 177 2.87 -1.20 11.71
C ALA A 177 1.99 -2.44 11.95
N GLY A 178 2.41 -3.62 11.47
CA GLY A 178 1.59 -4.84 11.51
C GLY A 178 0.36 -4.80 10.59
N LYS A 179 0.28 -3.80 9.72
CA LYS A 179 -0.73 -3.60 8.68
C LYS A 179 -0.03 -3.29 7.36
N VAL A 180 -0.56 -3.80 6.24
CA VAL A 180 0.03 -3.52 4.92
C VAL A 180 -0.02 -2.02 4.63
N ASP A 181 1.15 -1.43 4.41
CA ASP A 181 1.30 -0.06 3.92
C ASP A 181 1.28 -0.11 2.39
N ILE A 182 0.19 0.34 1.80
CA ILE A 182 -0.11 0.22 0.36
C ILE A 182 -0.86 1.46 -0.12
N GLY A 183 -0.50 1.95 -1.30
CA GLY A 183 -1.20 3.01 -2.00
C GLY A 183 -1.47 2.63 -3.45
N ALA A 184 -2.60 3.04 -3.99
CA ALA A 184 -2.95 2.90 -5.40
C ALA A 184 -3.11 4.28 -6.02
N PHE A 185 -2.52 4.51 -7.20
CA PHE A 185 -2.40 5.83 -7.79
C PHE A 185 -2.68 5.80 -9.29
N ARG A 186 -3.24 6.91 -9.78
CA ARG A 186 -3.31 7.21 -11.20
C ARG A 186 -2.79 8.62 -11.46
N THR A 187 -2.18 8.83 -12.61
CA THR A 187 -1.71 10.15 -13.03
C THR A 187 -2.83 10.94 -13.70
N TYR A 188 -2.75 12.25 -13.55
CA TYR A 188 -3.57 13.17 -14.33
C TYR A 188 -3.09 13.21 -15.79
N PRO A 189 -3.99 13.47 -16.75
CA PRO A 189 -3.58 13.79 -18.12
C PRO A 189 -2.68 15.05 -18.15
N GLU A 190 -1.70 15.10 -19.06
CA GLU A 190 -0.77 16.22 -19.18
C GLU A 190 -1.44 17.60 -19.31
N SER A 191 -2.64 17.63 -19.89
CA SER A 191 -3.43 18.87 -20.07
C SER A 191 -4.31 19.26 -18.88
N TYR A 192 -4.31 18.46 -17.81
CA TYR A 192 -5.20 18.67 -16.65
C TYR A 192 -4.40 19.14 -15.44
N THR A 193 -4.77 20.28 -14.90
CA THR A 193 -4.26 20.78 -13.62
C THR A 193 -5.41 20.72 -12.60
N PRO A 194 -5.27 19.96 -11.52
CA PRO A 194 -6.32 19.90 -10.50
C PRO A 194 -6.52 21.29 -9.87
N PRO A 195 -7.76 21.74 -9.67
CA PRO A 195 -8.07 23.06 -9.09
C PRO A 195 -7.60 23.18 -7.63
N ASP A 196 -7.61 22.06 -6.90
CA ASP A 196 -7.13 21.97 -5.52
C ASP A 196 -6.10 20.85 -5.41
N ALA A 197 -5.01 21.09 -4.64
CA ALA A 197 -4.09 20.04 -4.29
C ALA A 197 -4.86 18.97 -3.49
N VAL A 198 -5.00 17.77 -4.07
CA VAL A 198 -5.63 16.66 -3.36
C VAL A 198 -4.80 16.40 -2.12
N THR A 199 -5.39 16.63 -0.95
CA THR A 199 -4.75 16.35 0.34
C THR A 199 -4.63 14.83 0.48
N SER A 200 -3.53 14.28 0.00
CA SER A 200 -3.18 12.90 0.31
C SER A 200 -2.94 12.77 1.82
N GLU A 201 -3.25 11.59 2.37
CA GLU A 201 -2.94 11.29 3.76
C GLU A 201 -1.47 11.62 4.06
N TYR A 202 -1.24 12.30 5.19
CA TYR A 202 0.11 12.72 5.55
C TYR A 202 1.06 11.54 5.66
N GLN A 203 2.13 11.56 4.91
CA GLN A 203 3.18 10.54 4.96
C GLN A 203 4.48 11.15 5.49
N SER A 204 5.16 10.38 6.34
CA SER A 204 6.51 10.71 6.76
C SER A 204 7.48 10.33 5.64
N ILE A 205 7.98 11.33 4.92
CA ILE A 205 8.94 11.13 3.83
C ILE A 205 10.36 11.37 4.34
N PRO A 206 11.34 10.47 4.09
CA PRO A 206 12.73 10.69 4.43
C PRO A 206 13.29 11.96 3.78
N LEU A 207 14.22 12.62 4.46
CA LEU A 207 14.74 13.92 4.06
C LEU A 207 15.37 13.90 2.65
N ASN A 208 16.01 12.80 2.28
CA ASN A 208 16.63 12.60 0.97
C ASN A 208 15.62 12.36 -0.18
N LYS A 209 14.34 12.12 0.12
CA LYS A 209 13.27 11.88 -0.87
C LYS A 209 12.24 13.02 -0.91
N ILE A 210 12.33 13.98 0.02
CA ILE A 210 11.32 15.03 0.19
C ILE A 210 11.20 15.94 -1.05
N GLU A 211 12.30 16.21 -1.73
CA GLU A 211 12.33 17.07 -2.91
C GLU A 211 11.60 16.42 -4.08
N ASP A 212 11.92 15.17 -4.40
CA ASP A 212 11.27 14.41 -5.46
C ASP A 212 9.77 14.23 -5.20
N PHE A 213 9.39 13.87 -3.97
CA PHE A 213 7.99 13.82 -3.54
C PHE A 213 7.27 15.16 -3.76
N GLY A 214 7.87 16.28 -3.35
CA GLY A 214 7.24 17.60 -3.40
C GLY A 214 7.00 18.09 -4.83
N VAL A 215 7.93 17.83 -5.73
CA VAL A 215 7.85 18.24 -7.15
C VAL A 215 6.73 17.53 -7.90
N HIS A 216 6.47 16.26 -7.59
CA HIS A 216 5.53 15.41 -8.33
C HIS A 216 4.17 15.19 -7.65
N ALA A 217 3.99 15.68 -6.42
CA ALA A 217 2.79 15.42 -5.59
C ALA A 217 1.45 15.81 -6.26
N ASN A 218 1.45 16.79 -7.16
CA ASN A 218 0.24 17.26 -7.86
C ASN A 218 0.01 16.60 -9.23
N GLN A 219 0.85 15.66 -9.63
CA GLN A 219 0.76 15.02 -10.96
C GLN A 219 -0.06 13.73 -10.93
N TYR A 220 -0.42 13.24 -9.75
CA TYR A 220 -1.17 12.02 -9.57
C TYR A 220 -2.17 12.15 -8.41
N TYR A 221 -3.09 11.22 -8.31
CA TYR A 221 -4.08 11.16 -7.25
C TYR A 221 -4.22 9.74 -6.70
N PRO A 222 -4.53 9.60 -5.38
CA PRO A 222 -4.74 8.30 -4.77
C PRO A 222 -6.13 7.76 -5.06
N LEU A 223 -6.23 6.42 -5.15
CA LEU A 223 -7.49 5.68 -5.13
C LEU A 223 -7.67 5.06 -3.74
N GLU A 224 -8.92 4.94 -3.30
CA GLU A 224 -9.24 4.18 -2.09
C GLU A 224 -8.91 2.69 -2.32
N VAL A 225 -8.08 2.11 -1.46
CA VAL A 225 -7.72 0.70 -1.53
C VAL A 225 -8.67 -0.13 -0.66
N GLN A 226 -9.34 -1.11 -1.28
CA GLN A 226 -10.22 -2.05 -0.60
C GLN A 226 -9.73 -3.48 -0.84
N ILE A 227 -9.66 -4.30 0.22
CA ILE A 227 -9.24 -5.70 0.11
C ILE A 227 -10.45 -6.60 0.15
N PHE A 228 -10.52 -7.56 -0.76
CA PHE A 228 -11.57 -8.57 -0.81
C PHE A 228 -10.99 -9.98 -0.90
N LYS A 229 -11.79 -10.96 -0.55
CA LYS A 229 -11.43 -12.38 -0.64
C LYS A 229 -12.62 -13.20 -1.10
N SER A 230 -12.36 -14.27 -1.84
CA SER A 230 -13.36 -15.27 -2.19
C SER A 230 -13.63 -16.24 -1.04
N SER A 231 -14.65 -17.06 -1.21
CA SER A 231 -14.90 -18.21 -0.31
C SER A 231 -13.71 -19.18 -0.34
N LEU A 232 -13.16 -19.46 -1.50
CA LEU A 232 -11.97 -20.31 -1.67
C LEU A 232 -10.72 -19.67 -1.02
N ASP A 233 -10.51 -18.37 -1.22
CA ASP A 233 -9.38 -17.65 -0.56
C ASP A 233 -9.49 -17.74 0.95
N SER A 234 -10.71 -17.69 1.50
CA SER A 234 -10.94 -17.82 2.94
C SER A 234 -10.50 -19.16 3.47
N GLU A 235 -10.79 -20.25 2.74
CA GLU A 235 -10.35 -21.61 3.10
C GLU A 235 -8.84 -21.78 2.91
N LEU A 236 -8.28 -21.32 1.79
CA LEU A 236 -6.84 -21.40 1.53
C LEU A 236 -6.03 -20.63 2.57
N LEU A 237 -6.45 -19.43 2.91
CA LEU A 237 -5.80 -18.62 3.93
C LEU A 237 -5.90 -19.29 5.31
N GLY A 238 -7.04 -19.93 5.63
CA GLY A 238 -7.22 -20.72 6.83
C GLY A 238 -6.26 -21.91 6.92
N LEU A 239 -6.03 -22.60 5.81
CA LEU A 239 -5.08 -23.73 5.73
C LEU A 239 -3.61 -23.25 5.84
N LEU A 240 -3.27 -22.13 5.18
CA LEU A 240 -1.94 -21.55 5.21
C LEU A 240 -1.64 -20.94 6.58
N TRP A 241 -2.65 -20.44 7.30
CA TRP A 241 -2.53 -19.80 8.60
C TRP A 241 -1.77 -20.64 9.61
N ASN A 242 -2.04 -21.94 9.67
CA ASN A 242 -1.42 -22.85 10.64
C ASN A 242 0.03 -23.24 10.33
N LYS A 243 0.53 -23.05 9.11
CA LYS A 243 1.87 -23.54 8.71
C LYS A 243 2.84 -22.44 8.29
N TYR A 244 2.36 -21.41 7.63
CA TYR A 244 3.23 -20.41 6.98
C TYR A 244 3.25 -19.09 7.73
N TRP A 245 2.10 -18.66 8.22
CA TRP A 245 1.92 -17.34 8.81
C TRP A 245 2.47 -17.25 10.23
N VAL A 246 2.49 -18.33 10.98
CA VAL A 246 3.04 -18.36 12.34
C VAL A 246 4.47 -17.85 12.35
N ASN A 247 5.33 -18.36 11.49
CA ASN A 247 6.73 -17.93 11.44
C ASN A 247 6.91 -16.49 10.91
N THR A 248 6.10 -16.08 9.95
CA THR A 248 6.23 -14.75 9.33
C THR A 248 5.60 -13.66 10.19
N LEU A 249 4.49 -13.98 10.86
CA LEU A 249 3.74 -13.02 11.67
C LEU A 249 4.13 -13.02 13.16
N SER A 250 4.78 -14.08 13.66
CA SER A 250 5.21 -14.17 15.06
C SER A 250 6.53 -13.45 15.35
N GLN A 251 7.29 -13.07 14.34
CA GLN A 251 8.55 -12.33 14.55
C GLN A 251 8.24 -10.90 15.05
N SER A 252 8.92 -10.52 16.14
CA SER A 252 8.81 -9.14 16.65
C SER A 252 9.33 -8.13 15.63
N PRO A 253 8.55 -7.08 15.30
CA PRO A 253 9.01 -6.00 14.41
C PRO A 253 10.29 -5.32 14.90
N LEU A 254 10.49 -5.24 16.21
CA LEU A 254 11.69 -4.66 16.83
C LEU A 254 12.97 -5.43 16.48
N ILE A 255 12.87 -6.72 16.22
CA ILE A 255 14.01 -7.56 15.83
C ILE A 255 14.13 -7.62 14.31
N SER A 256 13.05 -7.99 13.63
CA SER A 256 13.04 -8.24 12.19
C SER A 256 13.21 -6.97 11.34
N ASN A 257 12.89 -5.80 11.91
CA ASN A 257 12.92 -4.50 11.22
C ASN A 257 13.81 -3.45 11.90
N ARG A 258 14.81 -3.92 12.67
CA ARG A 258 15.72 -3.05 13.44
C ARG A 258 16.45 -2.03 12.57
N ALA A 259 16.92 -2.44 11.39
CA ALA A 259 17.64 -1.55 10.48
C ALA A 259 16.76 -0.36 10.03
N TYR A 260 15.50 -0.61 9.73
CA TYR A 260 14.54 0.43 9.39
C TYR A 260 14.28 1.38 10.56
N ALA A 261 14.08 0.87 11.77
CA ALA A 261 13.88 1.71 12.96
C ALA A 261 15.08 2.63 13.21
N VAL A 262 16.30 2.13 13.06
CA VAL A 262 17.53 2.94 13.17
C VAL A 262 17.57 4.00 12.07
N SER A 263 17.20 3.68 10.83
CA SER A 263 17.14 4.64 9.73
C SER A 263 16.12 5.75 9.98
N GLN A 264 14.94 5.42 10.50
CA GLN A 264 13.91 6.40 10.88
C GLN A 264 14.41 7.37 11.96
N LEU A 265 15.08 6.86 12.99
CA LEU A 265 15.65 7.68 14.05
C LEU A 265 16.79 8.59 13.56
N ALA A 266 17.62 8.08 12.64
CA ALA A 266 18.67 8.86 12.01
C ALA A 266 18.10 10.01 11.15
N ASP A 267 17.07 9.74 10.35
CA ASP A 267 16.37 10.76 9.56
C ASP A 267 15.71 11.81 10.45
N MET A 268 15.06 11.38 11.56
CA MET A 268 14.48 12.27 12.54
C MET A 268 15.55 13.17 13.18
N HIS A 269 16.69 12.60 13.54
CA HIS A 269 17.82 13.38 14.07
C HIS A 269 18.29 14.45 13.08
N GLN A 270 18.43 14.12 11.79
CA GLN A 270 18.82 15.09 10.77
C GLN A 270 17.77 16.20 10.61
N LYS A 271 16.47 15.86 10.58
CA LYS A 271 15.37 16.84 10.52
C LYS A 271 15.38 17.79 11.73
N LEU A 272 15.58 17.27 12.94
CA LEU A 272 15.68 18.06 14.16
C LEU A 272 16.92 18.95 14.16
N SER A 273 18.07 18.43 13.76
CA SER A 273 19.32 19.22 13.65
C SER A 273 19.18 20.37 12.67
N LYS A 274 18.52 20.12 11.52
CA LYS A 274 18.23 21.17 10.54
C LYS A 274 17.28 22.23 11.10
N ALA A 275 16.21 21.81 11.78
CA ALA A 275 15.29 22.73 12.44
C ALA A 275 15.97 23.55 13.58
N GLN A 276 16.89 22.95 14.33
CA GLN A 276 17.64 23.63 15.38
C GLN A 276 18.60 24.71 14.83
N GLN A 277 19.21 24.47 13.67
CA GLN A 277 20.08 25.43 13.00
C GLN A 277 19.33 26.67 12.49
N THR A 278 18.05 26.55 12.19
CA THR A 278 17.22 27.68 11.73
C THR A 278 16.74 28.59 12.86
N VAL A 279 16.56 28.06 14.09
CA VAL A 279 16.05 28.78 15.26
C VAL A 279 17.00 29.91 15.80
N PRO A 280 18.34 29.74 15.87
CA PRO A 280 19.22 30.77 16.42
C PRO A 280 19.30 32.02 15.56
N ASN A 281 19.15 31.95 14.24
CA ASN A 281 19.20 33.10 13.35
C ASN A 281 18.05 34.09 13.50
N THR A 282 17.00 33.71 14.21
CA THR A 282 15.83 34.56 14.49
C THR A 282 16.00 35.39 15.78
N ARG A 283 17.04 35.12 16.62
CA ARG A 283 17.23 35.76 17.93
C ARG A 283 18.24 36.91 17.96
N ALA A 284 19.10 37.05 16.98
CA ALA A 284 20.07 38.13 16.92
C ALA A 284 19.47 39.35 16.19
N PRO A 285 19.29 40.50 16.87
CA PRO A 285 18.94 41.75 16.20
C PRO A 285 20.15 42.20 15.38
N ALA A 286 20.06 42.13 14.04
CA ALA A 286 21.06 42.74 13.17
C ALA A 286 21.03 44.27 13.32
N PRO A 287 22.19 44.98 13.28
CA PRO A 287 22.23 46.43 13.29
C PRO A 287 21.52 46.97 12.03
N VAL A 288 20.53 47.81 12.27
CA VAL A 288 19.58 48.31 11.26
C VAL A 288 20.27 49.41 10.42
N ALA A 289 20.51 49.14 9.15
CA ALA A 289 20.65 50.18 8.17
C ALA A 289 19.21 50.64 7.72
N LYS A 290 19.01 51.98 7.61
CA LYS A 290 17.69 52.61 7.66
C LYS A 290 16.83 52.58 6.39
N ASP A 291 17.17 51.91 5.30
CA ASP A 291 16.51 52.16 4.00
C ASP A 291 15.78 51.00 3.30
N ASP A 292 15.56 49.81 3.97
CA ASP A 292 14.80 48.75 3.32
C ASP A 292 13.86 48.00 4.29
N LYS A 293 12.98 48.73 4.99
CA LYS A 293 12.18 48.17 6.08
C LYS A 293 11.03 47.24 5.62
N GLN A 294 10.49 47.43 4.44
CA GLN A 294 9.26 46.70 4.04
C GLN A 294 9.56 45.33 3.38
N SER A 295 10.60 45.22 2.59
CA SER A 295 11.00 43.94 1.97
C SER A 295 11.69 43.00 2.97
N SER A 296 12.41 43.56 3.97
CA SER A 296 13.08 42.74 4.98
C SER A 296 12.14 42.18 6.06
N LEU A 297 11.02 42.85 6.32
CA LEU A 297 9.98 42.37 7.25
C LEU A 297 9.17 41.23 6.61
N ALA A 298 8.76 41.35 5.36
CA ALA A 298 8.06 40.29 4.63
C ALA A 298 8.92 39.00 4.53
N LYS A 299 10.18 39.13 4.15
CA LYS A 299 11.12 37.98 4.11
C LYS A 299 11.36 37.35 5.50
N LYS A 300 11.35 38.12 6.59
CA LYS A 300 11.47 37.60 7.94
C LYS A 300 10.21 36.87 8.40
N GLU A 301 9.02 37.35 8.03
CA GLU A 301 7.76 36.67 8.35
C GLU A 301 7.58 35.40 7.55
N GLU A 302 7.94 35.40 6.28
CA GLU A 302 7.91 34.22 5.42
C GLU A 302 8.85 33.13 5.93
N LYS A 303 10.10 33.50 6.26
CA LYS A 303 11.07 32.57 6.86
C LYS A 303 10.61 32.02 8.21
N LYS A 304 9.97 32.85 9.06
CA LYS A 304 9.42 32.40 10.34
C LYS A 304 8.24 31.43 10.17
N LYS A 305 7.43 31.61 9.11
CA LYS A 305 6.36 30.68 8.73
C LYS A 305 6.93 29.36 8.22
N GLU A 306 7.99 29.41 7.41
CA GLU A 306 8.69 28.21 6.93
C GLU A 306 9.31 27.40 8.06
N ASP A 307 10.02 28.06 8.99
CA ASP A 307 10.66 27.43 10.16
C ASP A 307 9.61 26.79 11.09
N ALA A 308 8.50 27.50 11.34
CA ALA A 308 7.39 26.96 12.13
C ALA A 308 6.73 25.76 11.44
N ASN A 309 6.59 25.80 10.12
CA ASN A 309 6.02 24.71 9.33
C ASN A 309 6.95 23.48 9.31
N GLN A 310 8.27 23.70 9.24
CA GLN A 310 9.27 22.62 9.30
C GLN A 310 9.26 21.92 10.65
N LEU A 311 9.20 22.67 11.76
CA LEU A 311 9.09 22.10 13.09
C LEU A 311 7.77 21.31 13.25
N ALA A 312 6.66 21.86 12.78
CA ALA A 312 5.36 21.18 12.83
C ALA A 312 5.36 19.86 12.02
N LYS A 313 6.02 19.85 10.86
CA LYS A 313 6.21 18.61 10.08
C LYS A 313 7.05 17.59 10.86
N THR A 314 8.14 18.02 11.49
CA THR A 314 9.01 17.15 12.28
C THR A 314 8.26 16.54 13.48
N VAL A 315 7.40 17.31 14.14
CA VAL A 315 6.53 16.82 15.22
C VAL A 315 5.54 15.78 14.69
N LYS A 316 4.91 16.03 13.53
CA LYS A 316 4.03 15.05 12.88
C LYS A 316 4.76 13.75 12.52
N ASP A 317 5.97 13.84 11.99
CA ASP A 317 6.80 12.68 11.69
C ASP A 317 7.12 11.88 12.96
N SER A 318 7.53 12.55 14.05
CA SER A 318 7.80 11.92 15.34
C SER A 318 6.55 11.19 15.87
N THR A 319 5.40 11.84 15.81
CA THR A 319 4.13 11.26 16.24
C THR A 319 3.77 10.05 15.41
N LYS A 320 3.95 10.12 14.07
CA LYS A 320 3.67 8.98 13.17
C LYS A 320 4.58 7.79 13.47
N ILE A 321 5.88 8.01 13.69
CA ILE A 321 6.82 6.94 14.07
C ILE A 321 6.41 6.30 15.40
N ALA A 322 6.02 7.11 16.40
CA ALA A 322 5.55 6.59 17.68
C ALA A 322 4.27 5.76 17.55
N ILE A 323 3.29 6.24 16.78
CA ILE A 323 2.04 5.51 16.51
C ILE A 323 2.32 4.21 15.76
N GLU A 324 3.20 4.24 14.76
CA GLU A 324 3.59 3.04 13.98
C GLU A 324 4.23 1.99 14.90
N ALA A 325 5.16 2.40 15.77
CA ALA A 325 5.78 1.50 16.74
C ALA A 325 4.75 0.93 17.74
N GLN A 326 3.81 1.75 18.20
CA GLN A 326 2.75 1.33 19.11
C GLN A 326 1.79 0.34 18.45
N HIS A 327 1.38 0.57 17.20
CA HIS A 327 0.58 -0.37 16.43
C HIS A 327 1.30 -1.71 16.22
N GLY A 328 2.61 -1.67 15.93
CA GLY A 328 3.44 -2.87 15.81
C GLY A 328 3.48 -3.70 17.10
N LEU A 329 3.59 -3.06 18.25
CA LEU A 329 3.53 -3.74 19.56
C LEU A 329 2.14 -4.34 19.84
N ILE A 330 1.07 -3.60 19.57
CA ILE A 330 -0.32 -4.11 19.70
C ILE A 330 -0.53 -5.30 18.78
N ALA A 331 -0.11 -5.20 17.52
CA ALA A 331 -0.18 -6.30 16.57
C ALA A 331 0.60 -7.54 17.05
N GLN A 332 1.75 -7.35 17.70
CA GLN A 332 2.53 -8.44 18.28
C GLN A 332 1.78 -9.13 19.43
N VAL A 333 1.19 -8.36 20.36
CA VAL A 333 0.41 -8.91 21.47
C VAL A 333 -0.80 -9.68 20.94
N LEU A 334 -1.53 -9.14 19.96
CA LEU A 334 -2.65 -9.82 19.34
C LEU A 334 -2.23 -11.13 18.67
N LYS A 335 -1.10 -11.15 17.97
CA LYS A 335 -0.54 -12.37 17.39
C LYS A 335 -0.20 -13.38 18.45
N ASP A 336 0.47 -12.99 19.52
CA ASP A 336 0.83 -13.90 20.62
C ASP A 336 -0.42 -14.52 21.25
N VAL A 337 -1.48 -13.75 21.46
CA VAL A 337 -2.77 -14.26 21.97
C VAL A 337 -3.39 -15.24 20.97
N ILE A 338 -3.50 -14.88 19.70
CA ILE A 338 -4.13 -15.72 18.66
C ILE A 338 -3.37 -17.04 18.48
N PHE A 339 -2.03 -17.00 18.49
CA PHE A 339 -1.19 -18.18 18.24
C PHE A 339 -0.94 -19.03 19.49
N SER A 340 -1.14 -18.51 20.69
CA SER A 340 -1.06 -19.29 21.94
C SER A 340 -2.35 -20.06 22.26
N ILE A 341 -3.47 -19.69 21.64
CA ILE A 341 -4.74 -20.44 21.77
C ILE A 341 -4.60 -21.75 20.99
N ARG A 342 -4.42 -22.85 21.68
CA ARG A 342 -4.43 -24.19 21.05
C ARG A 342 -5.87 -24.54 20.64
N PRO A 343 -6.15 -24.83 19.34
CA PRO A 343 -7.47 -25.36 18.96
C PRO A 343 -7.62 -26.75 19.61
N GLY A 344 -8.49 -26.91 20.58
CA GLY A 344 -8.83 -28.21 21.16
C GLY A 344 -8.86 -28.31 22.68
N THR A 345 -8.54 -27.25 23.42
CA THR A 345 -8.79 -27.19 24.85
C THR A 345 -9.94 -26.25 25.17
N ALA A 346 -11.12 -26.57 24.66
CA ALA A 346 -12.37 -26.06 25.21
C ALA A 346 -12.68 -26.85 26.45
N THR A 347 -11.95 -26.62 27.53
CA THR A 347 -12.38 -26.91 28.89
C THR A 347 -13.01 -25.63 29.42
N GLU A 348 -14.29 -25.78 29.77
CA GLU A 348 -15.13 -24.83 30.48
C GLU A 348 -14.38 -24.17 31.64
N THR A 349 -13.79 -23.00 31.44
CA THR A 349 -13.54 -22.04 32.51
C THR A 349 -13.60 -20.64 31.91
N ALA A 350 -14.53 -19.87 32.48
CA ALA A 350 -14.90 -18.52 32.09
C ALA A 350 -13.72 -17.57 31.96
N PRO A 351 -13.76 -16.62 31.04
CA PRO A 351 -12.73 -15.60 30.87
C PRO A 351 -12.96 -14.44 31.85
N THR A 352 -12.52 -14.62 33.08
CA THR A 352 -12.59 -13.53 34.09
C THR A 352 -11.31 -12.71 34.16
N GLN A 353 -10.23 -13.09 33.44
CA GLN A 353 -8.95 -12.38 33.52
C GLN A 353 -8.62 -11.47 32.33
N ALA A 354 -9.32 -11.57 31.20
CA ALA A 354 -9.06 -10.68 30.06
C ALA A 354 -9.62 -9.26 30.27
N GLY A 355 -10.62 -9.11 31.13
CA GLY A 355 -11.19 -7.80 31.48
C GLY A 355 -10.30 -6.97 32.39
N GLU A 356 -9.60 -7.61 33.31
CA GLU A 356 -8.72 -6.89 34.26
C GLU A 356 -7.42 -6.37 33.60
N VAL A 357 -6.91 -7.05 32.60
CA VAL A 357 -5.69 -6.61 31.89
C VAL A 357 -5.96 -5.39 31.00
N ILE A 358 -7.16 -5.29 30.42
CA ILE A 358 -7.55 -4.16 29.58
C ILE A 358 -7.83 -2.91 30.44
N ASP A 359 -8.48 -3.08 31.60
CA ASP A 359 -8.73 -1.97 32.54
C ASP A 359 -7.45 -1.45 33.18
N SER A 360 -6.49 -2.31 33.48
CA SER A 360 -5.17 -1.93 33.99
C SER A 360 -4.33 -1.15 32.95
N ALA A 361 -4.47 -1.45 31.66
CA ALA A 361 -3.75 -0.74 30.60
C ALA A 361 -4.36 0.62 30.25
N MET A 362 -5.65 0.85 30.57
CA MET A 362 -6.33 2.13 30.34
C MET A 362 -6.23 3.10 31.53
N SER A 363 -5.76 2.66 32.70
CA SER A 363 -5.62 3.52 33.89
C SER A 363 -4.24 4.18 34.04
N ILE A 364 -3.31 3.96 33.11
CA ILE A 364 -1.99 4.58 33.06
C ILE A 364 -1.91 5.47 31.79
N GLY A 365 -2.64 6.58 31.82
CA GLY A 365 -2.63 7.58 30.75
C GLY A 365 -2.78 8.96 31.33
#